data_cd3a6cc7e94c795555134b77ffcb9f61
#
_entry.id   cd3a6cc7e94c795555134b77ffcb9f61
#
_cell.length_a   1.000
_cell.length_b   1.000
_cell.length_c   1.000
_cell.angle_alpha   90.00
_cell.angle_beta   90.00
_cell.angle_gamma   90.00
#
_symmetry.space_group_name_H-M   'P 1'
#
loop_
_entity.id
_entity.type
_entity.pdbx_description
1 polymer ?
#
loop_
_entity_poly.entity_id
_entity_poly.type
_entity_poly.pdbx_seq_one_letter_code
_entity_poly.pdbx_strand_id
1 'polypeptide(L)'
;MNDTCNLNRLASLLYRINVNYDQLQAITSELNYGESVENILDYLNLGLDDNTRYRHFDVTYTFSTGLTYTEEIRMDLLYPDLYRNIDFVEKGKDGKFYSYDFMVTLEADAFTFNGDTITIDMKQLEYGRDYNADRTSDEYVLGVPEDLVDIRIKPAKVAKIAY
;
A
#
# COMPACT_ATOMS: atom_id res chain seq x y z
N MET A 1 11.25 11.09 6.32
CA MET A 1 10.25 10.23 6.99
C MET A 1 10.24 10.58 8.47
N ASN A 2 9.07 10.79 9.04
CA ASN A 2 9.00 11.17 10.45
C ASN A 2 9.03 9.94 11.35
N ASP A 3 9.38 10.13 12.61
CA ASP A 3 9.53 9.04 13.59
C ASP A 3 8.20 8.34 13.87
N THR A 4 7.09 9.08 13.81
CA THR A 4 5.75 8.50 14.03
C THR A 4 5.42 7.45 12.97
N CYS A 5 5.73 7.73 11.70
CA CYS A 5 5.53 6.78 10.62
C CYS A 5 6.37 5.52 10.83
N ASN A 6 7.64 5.67 11.22
CA ASN A 6 8.52 4.54 11.51
C ASN A 6 8.01 3.71 12.67
N LEU A 7 7.52 4.35 13.74
CA LEU A 7 6.97 3.65 14.89
C LEU A 7 5.71 2.87 14.55
N ASN A 8 4.85 3.42 13.70
CA ASN A 8 3.64 2.72 13.25
C ASN A 8 3.98 1.45 12.47
N ARG A 9 4.96 1.53 11.58
CA ARG A 9 5.42 0.36 10.83
C ARG A 9 6.06 -0.68 11.75
N LEU A 10 6.90 -0.24 12.68
CA LEU A 10 7.51 -1.12 13.66
C LEU A 10 6.44 -1.81 14.50
N ALA A 11 5.45 -1.07 15.00
CA ALA A 11 4.36 -1.64 15.79
C ALA A 11 3.62 -2.74 15.01
N SER A 12 3.35 -2.52 13.72
CA SER A 12 2.69 -3.51 12.88
C SER A 12 3.54 -4.78 12.72
N LEU A 13 4.85 -4.63 12.51
CA LEU A 13 5.77 -5.76 12.42
C LEU A 13 5.85 -6.53 13.72
N LEU A 14 6.01 -5.83 14.83
CA LEU A 14 6.15 -6.46 16.15
C LEU A 14 4.87 -7.16 16.58
N TYR A 15 3.71 -6.64 16.19
CA TYR A 15 2.43 -7.32 16.40
C TYR A 15 2.44 -8.71 15.75
N ARG A 16 2.99 -8.83 14.56
CA ARG A 16 3.06 -10.10 13.84
C ARG A 16 4.02 -11.11 14.48
N ILE A 17 5.04 -10.63 15.16
CA ILE A 17 6.04 -11.50 15.84
C ILE A 17 5.80 -11.60 17.34
N ASN A 18 4.64 -11.22 17.82
CA ASN A 18 4.20 -11.39 19.20
C ASN A 18 4.92 -10.51 20.22
N VAL A 19 5.39 -9.35 19.84
CA VAL A 19 5.89 -8.35 20.79
C VAL A 19 4.75 -7.46 21.21
N ASN A 20 4.53 -7.29 22.50
CA ASN A 20 3.44 -6.47 22.99
C ASN A 20 3.80 -4.97 23.00
N TYR A 21 2.76 -4.14 23.17
CA TYR A 21 2.91 -2.69 23.14
C TYR A 21 3.81 -2.15 24.26
N ASP A 22 3.74 -2.74 25.44
CA ASP A 22 4.57 -2.31 26.58
C ASP A 22 6.05 -2.58 26.31
N GLN A 23 6.35 -3.72 25.72
CA GLN A 23 7.72 -4.03 25.30
C GLN A 23 8.21 -3.05 24.23
N LEU A 24 7.36 -2.70 23.28
CA LEU A 24 7.69 -1.72 22.26
C LEU A 24 8.02 -0.36 22.88
N GLN A 25 7.20 0.11 23.82
CA GLN A 25 7.44 1.38 24.50
C GLN A 25 8.74 1.38 25.30
N ALA A 26 9.01 0.31 26.03
CA ALA A 26 10.25 0.17 26.78
C ALA A 26 11.48 0.27 25.86
N ILE A 27 11.40 -0.34 24.70
CA ILE A 27 12.47 -0.32 23.70
C ILE A 27 12.64 1.07 23.10
N THR A 28 11.55 1.68 22.67
CA THR A 28 11.61 3.00 22.02
C THR A 28 12.06 4.10 22.97
N SER A 29 11.87 3.94 24.27
CA SER A 29 12.36 4.91 25.25
C SER A 29 13.88 4.89 25.42
N GLU A 30 14.54 3.79 25.09
CA GLU A 30 15.99 3.64 25.15
C GLU A 30 16.69 4.07 23.87
N LEU A 31 15.96 4.20 22.77
CA LEU A 31 16.49 4.56 21.47
C LEU A 31 16.30 6.04 21.20
N ASN A 32 17.25 6.62 20.48
CA ASN A 32 17.11 8.01 20.05
C ASN A 32 15.97 8.12 19.03
N TYR A 33 15.21 9.20 19.17
CA TYR A 33 14.25 9.58 18.15
C TYR A 33 14.97 9.77 16.81
N GLY A 34 14.42 9.25 15.75
CA GLY A 34 15.02 9.33 14.44
C GLY A 34 15.74 8.07 13.98
N GLU A 35 15.88 7.10 14.89
CA GLU A 35 16.36 5.79 14.45
C GLU A 35 15.41 5.18 13.44
N SER A 36 15.96 4.61 12.37
CA SER A 36 15.14 3.92 11.39
C SER A 36 14.53 2.64 11.97
N VAL A 37 13.43 2.19 11.40
CA VAL A 37 12.82 0.91 11.80
C VAL A 37 13.83 -0.22 11.68
N GLU A 38 14.65 -0.22 10.65
CA GLU A 38 15.68 -1.23 10.43
C GLU A 38 16.71 -1.22 11.55
N ASN A 39 17.20 -0.05 11.97
CA ASN A 39 18.15 0.06 13.07
C ASN A 39 17.54 -0.39 14.39
N ILE A 40 16.27 -0.09 14.63
CA ILE A 40 15.56 -0.56 15.82
C ILE A 40 15.50 -2.09 15.83
N LEU A 41 15.19 -2.71 14.71
CA LEU A 41 15.13 -4.15 14.61
C LEU A 41 16.51 -4.80 14.79
N ASP A 42 17.56 -4.19 14.26
CA ASP A 42 18.94 -4.64 14.46
C ASP A 42 19.34 -4.54 15.93
N TYR A 43 18.99 -3.43 16.58
CA TYR A 43 19.27 -3.23 18.00
C TYR A 43 18.61 -4.34 18.85
N LEU A 44 17.39 -4.72 18.48
CA LEU A 44 16.65 -5.76 19.17
C LEU A 44 17.12 -7.16 18.82
N ASN A 45 18.05 -7.28 17.89
CA ASN A 45 18.50 -8.55 17.35
C ASN A 45 17.35 -9.42 16.85
N LEU A 46 16.35 -8.76 16.25
CA LEU A 46 15.21 -9.43 15.64
C LEU A 46 15.50 -9.63 14.17
N GLY A 47 15.88 -10.83 13.79
CA GLY A 47 15.99 -11.18 12.38
C GLY A 47 14.59 -11.17 11.77
N LEU A 48 14.42 -10.47 10.65
CA LEU A 48 13.18 -10.51 9.89
C LEU A 48 13.35 -11.47 8.73
N ASP A 49 12.60 -12.56 8.75
CA ASP A 49 12.48 -13.42 7.59
C ASP A 49 11.46 -12.82 6.60
N ASP A 50 11.36 -13.43 5.43
CA ASP A 50 10.43 -12.97 4.39
C ASP A 50 8.97 -12.97 4.86
N ASN A 51 8.60 -13.93 5.71
CA ASN A 51 7.22 -14.04 6.18
C ASN A 51 6.83 -12.94 7.16
N THR A 52 7.79 -12.36 7.87
CA THR A 52 7.55 -11.27 8.81
C THR A 52 7.60 -9.92 8.09
N ARG A 53 8.61 -9.72 7.26
CA ARG A 53 8.86 -8.46 6.57
C ARG A 53 7.87 -8.20 5.45
N TYR A 54 7.49 -9.23 4.71
CA TYR A 54 6.62 -9.11 3.54
C TYR A 54 5.28 -9.75 3.80
N ARG A 55 4.24 -9.17 3.22
CA ARG A 55 2.91 -9.71 3.32
C ARG A 55 2.13 -9.44 2.05
N HIS A 56 1.24 -10.36 1.71
CA HIS A 56 0.33 -10.21 0.57
C HIS A 56 -0.92 -9.46 0.98
N PHE A 57 -1.30 -8.50 0.14
CA PHE A 57 -2.49 -7.69 0.33
C PHE A 57 -3.31 -7.67 -0.95
N ASP A 58 -4.62 -7.56 -0.78
CA ASP A 58 -5.53 -7.25 -1.86
C ASP A 58 -5.72 -5.74 -1.90
N VAL A 59 -5.45 -5.14 -3.04
CA VAL A 59 -5.59 -3.71 -3.26
C VAL A 59 -6.73 -3.48 -4.23
N THR A 60 -7.72 -2.71 -3.80
CA THR A 60 -8.88 -2.35 -4.62
C THR A 60 -8.86 -0.88 -4.93
N TYR A 61 -8.85 -0.58 -6.21
CA TYR A 61 -8.92 0.77 -6.75
C TYR A 61 -10.36 1.05 -7.17
N THR A 62 -10.92 2.15 -6.68
CA THR A 62 -12.29 2.55 -7.02
C THR A 62 -12.27 3.83 -7.82
N PHE A 63 -13.02 3.84 -8.92
CA PHE A 63 -13.08 4.95 -9.85
C PHE A 63 -14.42 5.65 -9.78
N SER A 64 -14.44 6.94 -10.09
CA SER A 64 -15.66 7.74 -10.11
C SER A 64 -16.70 7.24 -11.12
N THR A 65 -16.26 6.49 -12.12
CA THR A 65 -17.15 5.81 -13.08
C THR A 65 -17.92 4.64 -12.49
N GLY A 66 -17.63 4.28 -11.22
CA GLY A 66 -18.19 3.11 -10.56
C GLY A 66 -17.42 1.82 -10.81
N LEU A 67 -16.42 1.85 -11.67
CA LEU A 67 -15.58 0.69 -11.92
C LEU A 67 -14.59 0.48 -10.76
N THR A 68 -14.19 -0.76 -10.57
CA THR A 68 -13.16 -1.14 -9.61
C THR A 68 -12.14 -2.03 -10.28
N TYR A 69 -10.92 -1.96 -9.78
CA TYR A 69 -9.84 -2.84 -10.20
C TYR A 69 -9.16 -3.39 -8.94
N THR A 70 -9.01 -4.69 -8.87
CA THR A 70 -8.40 -5.34 -7.69
C THR A 70 -7.21 -6.16 -8.14
N GLU A 71 -6.14 -6.07 -7.37
CA GLU A 71 -4.94 -6.87 -7.59
C GLU A 71 -4.37 -7.33 -6.26
N GLU A 72 -3.62 -8.42 -6.27
CA GLU A 72 -2.86 -8.86 -5.12
C GLU A 72 -1.42 -8.38 -5.25
N ILE A 73 -0.90 -7.78 -4.19
CA ILE A 73 0.47 -7.30 -4.15
C ILE A 73 1.20 -7.88 -2.94
N ARG A 74 2.52 -7.95 -3.05
CA ARG A 74 3.42 -8.26 -1.93
C ARG A 74 4.02 -6.95 -1.47
N MET A 75 3.81 -6.60 -0.20
CA MET A 75 4.28 -5.33 0.34
C MET A 75 5.37 -5.57 1.39
N ASP A 76 6.42 -4.77 1.30
CA ASP A 76 7.46 -4.69 2.32
C ASP A 76 6.97 -3.82 3.47
N LEU A 77 6.81 -4.41 4.66
CA LEU A 77 6.29 -3.68 5.81
C LEU A 77 7.32 -2.73 6.41
N LEU A 78 8.60 -2.89 6.11
CA LEU A 78 9.64 -1.93 6.52
C LEU A 78 9.59 -0.66 5.67
N TYR A 79 9.43 -0.82 4.36
CA TYR A 79 9.42 0.28 3.40
C TYR A 79 8.20 0.13 2.49
N PRO A 80 7.00 0.36 3.04
CA PRO A 80 5.80 0.20 2.24
C PRO A 80 5.74 1.28 1.16
N ASP A 81 5.43 0.85 -0.03
CA ASP A 81 5.12 1.74 -1.14
C ASP A 81 4.11 1.08 -2.06
N LEU A 82 3.48 1.88 -2.87
CA LEU A 82 2.63 1.41 -3.95
C LEU A 82 3.09 2.10 -5.22
N TYR A 83 3.59 1.29 -6.14
CA TYR A 83 4.10 1.76 -7.42
C TYR A 83 3.58 0.83 -8.49
N ARG A 84 2.39 1.16 -9.02
CA ARG A 84 1.66 0.22 -9.86
C ARG A 84 1.15 0.88 -11.13
N ASN A 85 1.16 0.12 -12.21
CA ASN A 85 0.47 0.49 -13.43
C ASN A 85 -0.95 -0.05 -13.39
N ILE A 86 -1.93 0.85 -13.52
CA ILE A 86 -3.33 0.50 -13.62
C ILE A 86 -3.68 0.45 -15.09
N ASP A 87 -3.92 -0.75 -15.59
CA ASP A 87 -4.19 -0.98 -17.01
C ASP A 87 -5.33 -1.99 -17.15
N PHE A 88 -6.52 -1.49 -17.48
CA PHE A 88 -7.65 -2.36 -17.72
C PHE A 88 -8.69 -1.68 -18.60
N VAL A 89 -9.53 -2.50 -19.24
CA VAL A 89 -10.69 -2.06 -20.01
C VAL A 89 -11.91 -2.78 -19.47
N GLU A 90 -12.94 -2.04 -19.12
CA GLU A 90 -14.15 -2.62 -18.58
C GLU A 90 -15.37 -1.78 -18.92
N LYS A 91 -16.53 -2.44 -18.98
CA LYS A 91 -17.79 -1.77 -19.24
C LYS A 91 -18.33 -1.12 -17.99
N GLY A 92 -18.56 0.18 -18.04
CA GLY A 92 -19.15 0.93 -16.94
C GLY A 92 -20.66 0.71 -16.83
N LYS A 93 -21.24 1.25 -15.76
CA LYS A 93 -22.69 1.18 -15.51
C LYS A 93 -23.50 1.90 -16.57
N ASP A 94 -22.92 2.89 -17.22
CA ASP A 94 -23.55 3.64 -18.31
C ASP A 94 -23.55 2.90 -19.65
N GLY A 95 -22.99 1.69 -19.68
CA GLY A 95 -22.90 0.87 -20.88
C GLY A 95 -21.72 1.17 -21.78
N LYS A 96 -20.92 2.16 -21.46
CA LYS A 96 -19.73 2.51 -22.20
C LYS A 96 -18.52 1.73 -21.69
N PHE A 97 -17.60 1.40 -22.59
CA PHE A 97 -16.32 0.80 -22.20
C PHE A 97 -15.32 1.89 -21.86
N TYR A 98 -14.67 1.74 -20.72
CA TYR A 98 -13.63 2.64 -20.23
C TYR A 98 -12.28 1.95 -20.29
N SER A 99 -11.29 2.67 -20.77
CA SER A 99 -9.90 2.22 -20.79
C SER A 99 -9.10 3.09 -19.85
N TYR A 100 -8.47 2.45 -18.86
CA TYR A 100 -7.55 3.12 -17.93
C TYR A 100 -6.15 2.57 -18.15
N ASP A 101 -5.18 3.44 -18.26
CA ASP A 101 -3.78 3.06 -18.39
C ASP A 101 -2.90 4.19 -17.84
N PHE A 102 -2.58 4.10 -16.56
CA PHE A 102 -1.77 5.10 -15.90
C PHE A 102 -1.04 4.51 -14.68
N MET A 103 0.03 5.18 -14.27
CA MET A 103 0.78 4.80 -13.07
C MET A 103 0.24 5.51 -11.84
N VAL A 104 0.25 4.81 -10.71
CA VAL A 104 0.00 5.41 -9.39
C VAL A 104 1.21 5.19 -8.51
N THR A 105 1.49 6.17 -7.68
CA THR A 105 2.61 6.12 -6.74
C THR A 105 2.17 6.62 -5.37
N LEU A 106 2.45 5.83 -4.35
CA LEU A 106 2.30 6.21 -2.94
C LEU A 106 3.60 5.86 -2.23
N GLU A 107 4.19 6.86 -1.60
CA GLU A 107 5.40 6.68 -0.80
C GLU A 107 5.06 6.21 0.63
N ALA A 108 6.07 5.80 1.34
CA ALA A 108 5.91 5.20 2.68
C ALA A 108 5.11 6.06 3.66
N ASP A 109 5.25 7.38 3.58
CA ASP A 109 4.57 8.31 4.49
C ASP A 109 3.05 8.38 4.30
N ALA A 110 2.56 7.88 3.17
CA ALA A 110 1.13 7.83 2.88
C ALA A 110 0.41 6.70 3.63
N PHE A 111 1.15 5.73 4.16
CA PHE A 111 0.59 4.54 4.79
C PHE A 111 0.61 4.66 6.30
N THR A 112 -0.52 4.34 6.93
CA THR A 112 -0.62 4.19 8.39
C THR A 112 -1.01 2.76 8.70
N PHE A 113 -0.16 2.10 9.47
CA PHE A 113 -0.39 0.72 9.90
C PHE A 113 -0.95 0.70 11.32
N ASN A 114 -2.02 -0.07 11.48
CA ASN A 114 -2.62 -0.31 12.80
C ASN A 114 -2.94 -1.81 12.88
N GLY A 115 -1.97 -2.59 13.33
CA GLY A 115 -2.04 -4.04 13.24
C GLY A 115 -2.10 -4.48 11.78
N ASP A 116 -3.19 -5.15 11.40
CA ASP A 116 -3.41 -5.61 10.03
C ASP A 116 -4.13 -4.57 9.17
N THR A 117 -4.58 -3.48 9.77
CA THR A 117 -5.31 -2.43 9.05
C THR A 117 -4.33 -1.43 8.46
N ILE A 118 -4.52 -1.10 7.20
CA ILE A 118 -3.72 -0.10 6.49
C ILE A 118 -4.65 1.00 6.00
N THR A 119 -4.37 2.23 6.41
CA THR A 119 -5.03 3.42 5.87
C THR A 119 -4.08 4.20 4.99
N ILE A 120 -4.64 4.82 3.96
CA ILE A 120 -3.86 5.58 3.00
C ILE A 120 -4.31 7.04 3.02
N ASP A 121 -3.33 7.93 3.07
CA ASP A 121 -3.58 9.36 2.84
C ASP A 121 -3.64 9.60 1.34
N MET A 122 -4.85 9.67 0.80
CA MET A 122 -5.07 9.87 -0.63
C MET A 122 -4.55 11.21 -1.14
N LYS A 123 -4.31 12.18 -0.26
CA LYS A 123 -3.73 13.47 -0.66
C LYS A 123 -2.28 13.34 -1.13
N GLN A 124 -1.61 12.27 -0.75
CA GLN A 124 -0.24 12.00 -1.15
C GLN A 124 -0.13 11.17 -2.42
N LEU A 125 -1.26 10.81 -3.01
CA LEU A 125 -1.28 10.04 -4.25
C LEU A 125 -0.70 10.87 -5.39
N GLU A 126 0.26 10.30 -6.08
CA GLU A 126 0.85 10.89 -7.27
C GLU A 126 0.54 10.00 -8.47
N TYR A 127 0.30 10.64 -9.60
CA TYR A 127 0.09 9.96 -10.85
C TYR A 127 1.36 10.02 -11.68
N GLY A 128 1.74 8.88 -12.21
CA GLY A 128 2.78 8.82 -13.21
C GLY A 128 2.22 9.11 -14.59
N ARG A 129 2.89 8.57 -15.60
CA ARG A 129 2.46 8.77 -16.97
C ARG A 129 1.06 8.19 -17.21
N ASP A 130 0.18 9.00 -17.80
CA ASP A 130 -1.10 8.54 -18.33
C ASP A 130 -0.89 8.06 -19.76
N TYR A 131 -0.82 6.75 -19.92
CA TYR A 131 -0.62 6.15 -21.24
C TYR A 131 -1.83 6.34 -22.15
N ASN A 132 -3.01 6.54 -21.59
CA ASN A 132 -4.20 6.85 -22.38
C ASN A 132 -4.09 8.17 -23.12
N ALA A 133 -3.28 9.12 -22.64
CA ALA A 133 -3.08 10.39 -23.31
C ALA A 133 -2.50 10.23 -24.73
N ASP A 134 -1.80 9.13 -24.97
CA ASP A 134 -1.20 8.83 -26.27
C ASP A 134 -2.10 7.96 -27.16
N ARG A 135 -3.29 7.62 -26.67
CA ARG A 135 -4.24 6.74 -27.37
C ARG A 135 -5.42 7.51 -27.91
N THR A 136 -5.97 7.02 -29.01
CA THR A 136 -7.27 7.46 -29.52
C THR A 136 -8.12 6.22 -29.77
N SER A 137 -9.41 6.31 -29.43
CA SER A 137 -10.33 5.21 -29.68
C SER A 137 -11.74 5.71 -29.82
N ASP A 138 -12.43 5.24 -30.86
CA ASP A 138 -13.85 5.47 -31.03
C ASP A 138 -14.69 4.44 -30.25
N GLU A 139 -14.05 3.37 -29.78
CA GLU A 139 -14.72 2.26 -29.10
C GLU A 139 -14.72 2.43 -27.58
N TYR A 140 -13.77 3.21 -27.04
CA TYR A 140 -13.58 3.35 -25.60
C TYR A 140 -13.64 4.80 -25.18
N VAL A 141 -14.13 5.01 -23.95
CA VAL A 141 -13.89 6.25 -23.25
C VAL A 141 -12.51 6.13 -22.59
N LEU A 142 -11.62 7.05 -22.91
CA LEU A 142 -10.29 7.06 -22.28
C LEU A 142 -10.42 7.67 -20.89
N GLY A 143 -10.26 6.82 -19.87
CA GLY A 143 -10.29 7.27 -18.48
C GLY A 143 -9.06 8.09 -18.14
N VAL A 144 -9.19 8.92 -17.13
CA VAL A 144 -8.10 9.78 -16.64
C VAL A 144 -7.70 9.38 -15.22
N PRO A 145 -6.45 9.65 -14.81
CA PRO A 145 -6.00 9.29 -13.46
C PRO A 145 -6.85 9.89 -12.34
N GLU A 146 -7.40 11.08 -12.55
CA GLU A 146 -8.25 11.78 -11.59
C GLU A 146 -9.57 11.06 -11.31
N ASP A 147 -9.95 10.11 -12.12
CA ASP A 147 -11.12 9.25 -11.86
C ASP A 147 -10.90 8.33 -10.65
N LEU A 148 -9.65 8.06 -10.29
CA LEU A 148 -9.33 7.24 -9.13
C LEU A 148 -9.64 8.00 -7.84
N VAL A 149 -10.63 7.53 -7.09
CA VAL A 149 -11.14 8.23 -5.90
C VAL A 149 -10.85 7.52 -4.59
N ASP A 150 -10.51 6.24 -4.62
CA ASP A 150 -10.23 5.48 -3.42
C ASP A 150 -9.30 4.31 -3.69
N ILE A 151 -8.46 4.00 -2.72
CA ILE A 151 -7.61 2.82 -2.71
C ILE A 151 -7.77 2.15 -1.37
N ARG A 152 -8.16 0.88 -1.36
CA ARG A 152 -8.28 0.08 -0.14
C ARG A 152 -7.29 -1.06 -0.17
N ILE A 153 -6.61 -1.25 0.95
CA ILE A 153 -5.64 -2.32 1.11
C ILE A 153 -6.09 -3.20 2.27
N LYS A 154 -6.26 -4.48 1.98
CA LYS A 154 -6.66 -5.48 2.97
C LYS A 154 -5.72 -6.66 2.91
N PRO A 155 -5.47 -7.36 4.04
CA PRO A 155 -4.75 -8.61 3.98
C PRO A 155 -5.37 -9.55 2.96
N ALA A 156 -4.54 -10.24 2.20
CA ALA A 156 -5.02 -11.20 1.22
C ALA A 156 -5.88 -12.26 1.91
N LYS A 157 -7.02 -12.57 1.29
CA LYS A 157 -8.12 -13.34 1.90
C LYS A 157 -7.77 -14.78 2.20
N VAL A 158 -6.94 -15.33 1.41
CA VAL A 158 -6.39 -16.64 1.69
C VAL A 158 -5.07 -16.31 2.33
N ALA A 159 -4.95 -16.68 3.58
CA ALA A 159 -3.64 -17.03 4.04
C ALA A 159 -3.14 -18.01 2.99
N LYS A 160 -2.75 -17.51 1.87
CA LYS A 160 -1.88 -18.22 0.98
C LYS A 160 -0.60 -18.33 1.75
N ILE A 161 -0.73 -19.07 2.77
CA ILE A 161 0.41 -19.54 3.47
C ILE A 161 1.12 -20.33 2.41
N ALA A 162 2.01 -19.66 1.77
CA ALA A 162 3.04 -20.34 1.07
C ALA A 162 3.80 -21.10 2.15
N TYR A 163 3.44 -22.31 2.31
CA TYR A 163 4.29 -23.18 3.03
C TYR A 163 5.52 -23.45 2.19
#